data_11163c63032346a0f75ead39a2035976
#
_entry.id   11163c63032346a0f75ead39a2035976
#
_cell.length_a   1.000
_cell.length_b   1.000
_cell.length_c   1.000
_cell.angle_alpha   90.00
_cell.angle_beta   90.00
_cell.angle_gamma   90.00
#
_symmetry.space_group_name_H-M   'P 1'
#
loop_
_entity.id
_entity.type
_entity.pdbx_description
1 polymer ?
#
loop_
_entity_poly.entity_id
_entity_poly.type
_entity_poly.pdbx_seq_one_letter_code
_entity_poly.pdbx_strand_id
1 'polypeptide(L)'
;YSYGSFNTHRSTINAGQTFENGIKWEINAFQNYSDNNYMVDAPVENFETGLIDKTKKEHVERFNDTYHNEAVIAKLGIVGKKWTDRLIFGLTYSQMYKEIQTGVRQEIVYGAKHRHGNSIMPSMEYVKRDLIIPNLDLTLTANYNKNENYNVDTSQYKYNWLGETQRLNSPGEQSYQYSRSDNDNWNTTATLNYRIGHTHLFTFNNVFNAFTRSNTSLLAVEEQPDPIGKETRKNIAGFQYRFMPSHKWNVSVFAKHYNLFVSGPIAVDENATDFVRTTRKEDAFGYGMAGTYFIVPELQTKISYEKAYRLPTIEEMFGDEDLEMGDIGIRPENSHNFNFNISYNFYLDKSNNHNIYVEGGLVYHDTRDYIQRNIVDISGGKSAATYINYGRVKTIGGNASLRYSFSKWLSVGGNVTYMDIRDNMPIALGTESMPNLGYKDRMPNIPYFFTDADITFTWNDFMKKGNDLSVIYDNYYLHKFYYYSSRIGTNKDEFMVPNQFSHNVALNYSLKNGRYNLSLECRNITDEDLYDNFSLQKAGRAFYAKVRIALGGEMD
;
A
#
# COMPACT_ATOMS: atom_id res chain seq x y z
N TYR A 1 8.98 -4.36 22.27
CA TYR A 1 8.29 -5.64 22.16
C TYR A 1 6.79 -5.43 22.32
N SER A 2 6.00 -6.17 21.55
CA SER A 2 4.54 -6.24 21.65
C SER A 2 4.09 -7.69 21.59
N TYR A 3 3.06 -8.02 22.38
CA TYR A 3 2.38 -9.30 22.38
C TYR A 3 0.87 -9.08 22.36
N GLY A 4 0.12 -9.94 21.67
CA GLY A 4 -1.32 -9.77 21.60
C GLY A 4 -2.07 -10.98 21.06
N SER A 5 -3.36 -10.77 20.78
CA SER A 5 -4.27 -11.78 20.22
C SER A 5 -3.68 -12.49 19.02
N PHE A 6 -4.13 -13.73 18.78
CA PHE A 6 -3.68 -14.58 17.68
C PHE A 6 -2.18 -14.91 17.76
N ASN A 7 -1.66 -15.05 19.01
CA ASN A 7 -0.24 -15.29 19.28
C ASN A 7 0.68 -14.29 18.56
N THR A 8 0.25 -13.01 18.48
CA THR A 8 1.00 -11.99 17.74
C THR A 8 2.19 -11.50 18.56
N HIS A 9 3.39 -11.62 18.01
CA HIS A 9 4.64 -11.13 18.55
C HIS A 9 5.24 -10.07 17.63
N ARG A 10 5.69 -8.94 18.18
CA ARG A 10 6.44 -7.94 17.42
C ARG A 10 7.61 -7.47 18.25
N SER A 11 8.80 -7.64 17.71
CA SER A 11 10.06 -7.16 18.30
C SER A 11 10.68 -6.13 17.38
N THR A 12 11.23 -5.06 17.96
CA THR A 12 11.96 -4.05 17.19
C THR A 12 13.14 -3.55 18.03
N ILE A 13 14.31 -3.48 17.40
CA ILE A 13 15.54 -2.92 17.98
C ILE A 13 16.04 -1.84 17.03
N ASN A 14 16.28 -0.63 17.55
CA ASN A 14 16.90 0.45 16.83
C ASN A 14 18.10 0.93 17.62
N ALA A 15 19.25 1.01 16.99
CA ALA A 15 20.47 1.53 17.58
C ALA A 15 21.25 2.34 16.54
N GLY A 16 21.88 3.40 16.94
CA GLY A 16 22.68 4.19 16.03
C GLY A 16 23.43 5.30 16.77
N GLN A 17 24.50 5.77 16.15
CA GLN A 17 25.31 6.85 16.68
C GLN A 17 25.94 7.63 15.52
N THR A 18 26.04 8.94 15.72
CA THR A 18 26.86 9.82 14.90
C THR A 18 27.99 10.34 15.76
N PHE A 19 29.24 10.06 15.35
CA PHE A 19 30.43 10.51 16.03
C PHE A 19 30.79 11.94 15.61
N GLU A 20 31.56 12.67 16.43
CA GLU A 20 32.02 14.03 16.14
C GLU A 20 32.84 14.13 14.84
N ASN A 21 33.55 13.04 14.49
CA ASN A 21 34.30 12.98 13.23
C ASN A 21 33.38 12.79 12.00
N GLY A 22 32.05 12.75 12.17
CA GLY A 22 31.05 12.61 11.12
C GLY A 22 30.77 11.17 10.69
N ILE A 23 31.43 10.16 11.25
CA ILE A 23 31.05 8.76 11.02
C ILE A 23 29.70 8.50 11.66
N LYS A 24 28.78 7.89 10.91
CA LYS A 24 27.45 7.49 11.37
C LYS A 24 27.22 6.01 11.11
N TRP A 25 26.69 5.32 12.12
CA TRP A 25 26.14 3.97 11.94
C TRP A 25 24.72 3.88 12.50
N GLU A 26 23.94 2.97 11.94
CA GLU A 26 22.56 2.71 12.35
C GLU A 26 22.24 1.25 12.09
N ILE A 27 21.59 0.59 13.05
CA ILE A 27 21.07 -0.78 12.94
C ILE A 27 19.60 -0.74 13.34
N ASN A 28 18.75 -1.23 12.46
CA ASN A 28 17.34 -1.46 12.73
C ASN A 28 17.05 -2.94 12.48
N ALA A 29 16.44 -3.61 13.44
CA ALA A 29 16.01 -4.98 13.28
C ALA A 29 14.58 -5.13 13.77
N PHE A 30 13.79 -5.93 13.08
CA PHE A 30 12.43 -6.24 13.52
C PHE A 30 12.07 -7.68 13.19
N GLN A 31 11.13 -8.20 13.97
CA GLN A 31 10.49 -9.49 13.77
C GLN A 31 8.99 -9.32 14.04
N ASN A 32 8.15 -9.88 13.16
CA ASN A 32 6.72 -10.01 13.35
C ASN A 32 6.33 -11.47 13.18
N TYR A 33 5.47 -11.95 14.07
CA TYR A 33 4.90 -13.27 14.03
C TYR A 33 3.43 -13.21 14.44
N SER A 34 2.57 -13.98 13.80
CA SER A 34 1.20 -14.20 14.23
C SER A 34 0.68 -15.52 13.65
N ASP A 35 -0.08 -16.27 14.44
CA ASP A 35 -0.82 -17.44 13.94
C ASP A 35 -2.02 -17.03 13.09
N ASN A 36 -2.51 -15.78 13.26
CA ASN A 36 -3.71 -15.25 12.61
C ASN A 36 -4.94 -16.19 12.69
N ASN A 37 -5.01 -16.97 13.77
CA ASN A 37 -6.03 -17.98 14.02
C ASN A 37 -7.34 -17.39 14.56
N TYR A 38 -7.75 -16.24 14.04
CA TYR A 38 -9.02 -15.62 14.41
C TYR A 38 -10.21 -16.36 13.81
N MET A 39 -11.36 -16.22 14.47
CA MET A 39 -12.63 -16.80 14.03
C MET A 39 -13.22 -16.02 12.85
N VAL A 40 -13.85 -16.74 11.94
CA VAL A 40 -14.60 -16.19 10.80
C VAL A 40 -15.92 -16.94 10.61
N ASP A 41 -16.91 -16.26 10.03
CA ASP A 41 -18.17 -16.89 9.64
C ASP A 41 -18.10 -17.29 8.17
N ALA A 42 -18.00 -18.59 7.90
CA ALA A 42 -17.75 -19.11 6.57
C ALA A 42 -18.70 -20.26 6.20
N PRO A 43 -19.09 -20.39 4.92
CA PRO A 43 -19.81 -21.56 4.46
C PRO A 43 -18.86 -22.76 4.37
N VAL A 44 -19.32 -23.92 4.86
CA VAL A 44 -18.51 -25.15 4.89
C VAL A 44 -18.91 -26.07 3.74
N GLU A 45 -17.90 -26.56 2.99
CA GLU A 45 -18.12 -27.61 2.00
C GLU A 45 -18.40 -28.96 2.68
N ASN A 46 -19.50 -29.62 2.30
CA ASN A 46 -19.77 -30.97 2.70
C ASN A 46 -19.09 -31.93 1.70
N PHE A 47 -18.09 -32.66 2.14
CA PHE A 47 -17.33 -33.57 1.26
C PHE A 47 -18.07 -34.83 0.81
N GLU A 48 -19.18 -35.22 1.47
CA GLU A 48 -19.99 -36.34 1.02
C GLU A 48 -20.87 -35.97 -0.20
N THR A 49 -21.35 -34.72 -0.23
CA THR A 49 -22.23 -34.23 -1.29
C THR A 49 -21.52 -33.35 -2.31
N GLY A 50 -20.35 -32.82 -1.99
CA GLY A 50 -19.62 -31.83 -2.78
C GLY A 50 -20.27 -30.44 -2.86
N LEU A 51 -21.26 -30.16 -1.99
CA LEU A 51 -22.05 -28.93 -2.03
C LEU A 51 -21.59 -27.94 -0.94
N ILE A 52 -21.67 -26.66 -1.29
CA ILE A 52 -21.46 -25.53 -0.37
C ILE A 52 -22.78 -24.77 -0.27
N ASP A 53 -23.40 -24.77 0.90
CA ASP A 53 -24.58 -23.95 1.18
C ASP A 53 -24.15 -22.58 1.66
N LYS A 54 -24.04 -21.61 0.75
CA LYS A 54 -23.61 -20.24 1.05
C LYS A 54 -24.55 -19.48 2.01
N THR A 55 -25.76 -20.00 2.25
CA THR A 55 -26.72 -19.40 3.19
C THR A 55 -26.47 -19.82 4.63
N LYS A 56 -25.72 -20.91 4.84
CA LYS A 56 -25.35 -21.43 6.15
C LYS A 56 -23.87 -21.16 6.39
N LYS A 57 -23.59 -20.31 7.37
CA LYS A 57 -22.23 -20.02 7.81
C LYS A 57 -22.01 -20.66 9.17
N GLU A 58 -20.83 -21.20 9.36
CA GLU A 58 -20.35 -21.71 10.63
C GLU A 58 -19.26 -20.79 11.16
N HIS A 59 -19.21 -20.65 12.48
CA HIS A 59 -18.18 -19.88 13.17
C HIS A 59 -16.94 -20.75 13.36
N VAL A 60 -15.92 -20.54 12.53
CA VAL A 60 -14.78 -21.45 12.37
C VAL A 60 -13.45 -20.70 12.54
N GLU A 61 -12.45 -21.42 13.04
CA GLU A 61 -11.10 -20.89 13.24
C GLU A 61 -10.26 -21.00 11.95
N ARG A 62 -9.45 -19.97 11.68
CA ARG A 62 -8.41 -20.03 10.65
C ARG A 62 -7.26 -20.92 11.17
N PHE A 63 -6.78 -21.86 10.36
CA PHE A 63 -5.81 -22.86 10.78
C PHE A 63 -4.56 -22.94 9.88
N ASN A 64 -4.54 -22.20 8.76
CA ASN A 64 -3.43 -22.14 7.80
C ASN A 64 -3.17 -20.68 7.36
N ASP A 65 -2.90 -19.79 8.34
CA ASP A 65 -2.71 -18.36 8.09
C ASP A 65 -1.53 -17.75 8.86
N THR A 66 -0.63 -18.59 9.34
CA THR A 66 0.57 -18.13 10.06
C THR A 66 1.38 -17.18 9.18
N TYR A 67 1.82 -16.09 9.77
CA TYR A 67 2.71 -15.11 9.15
C TYR A 67 3.91 -14.85 10.02
N HIS A 68 5.11 -14.98 9.45
CA HIS A 68 6.37 -14.64 10.08
C HIS A 68 7.26 -13.87 9.14
N ASN A 69 7.73 -12.69 9.54
CA ASN A 69 8.77 -11.98 8.83
C ASN A 69 9.76 -11.32 9.77
N GLU A 70 10.99 -11.21 9.30
CA GLU A 70 12.04 -10.51 10.02
C GLU A 70 12.98 -9.81 9.05
N ALA A 71 13.58 -8.70 9.52
CA ALA A 71 14.58 -7.99 8.77
C ALA A 71 15.63 -7.35 9.67
N VAL A 72 16.82 -7.22 9.13
CA VAL A 72 17.94 -6.46 9.69
C VAL A 72 18.39 -5.44 8.64
N ILE A 73 18.47 -4.19 9.03
CA ILE A 73 18.91 -3.06 8.22
C ILE A 73 20.14 -2.46 8.91
N ALA A 74 21.29 -2.58 8.29
CA ALA A 74 22.53 -1.96 8.76
C ALA A 74 22.92 -0.81 7.84
N LYS A 75 23.28 0.33 8.41
CA LYS A 75 23.74 1.51 7.65
C LYS A 75 25.03 2.02 8.23
N LEU A 76 25.94 2.41 7.35
CA LEU A 76 27.22 3.01 7.68
C LEU A 76 27.49 4.18 6.75
N GLY A 77 27.99 5.28 7.26
CA GLY A 77 28.28 6.42 6.41
C GLY A 77 28.99 7.57 7.07
N ILE A 78 29.05 8.67 6.34
CA ILE A 78 29.74 9.89 6.72
C ILE A 78 28.79 11.06 6.51
N VAL A 79 28.77 11.98 7.48
CA VAL A 79 27.95 13.20 7.42
C VAL A 79 28.80 14.45 7.72
N GLY A 80 28.38 15.61 7.21
CA GLY A 80 28.96 16.90 7.54
C GLY A 80 30.40 17.12 7.05
N LYS A 81 30.77 16.58 5.87
CA LYS A 81 32.07 16.80 5.24
C LYS A 81 32.00 17.83 4.10
N LYS A 82 33.13 18.46 3.77
CA LYS A 82 33.21 19.44 2.67
C LYS A 82 32.75 18.87 1.33
N TRP A 83 33.03 17.58 1.07
CA TRP A 83 32.71 16.86 -0.19
C TRP A 83 31.36 16.17 -0.17
N THR A 84 30.74 16.00 1.01
CA THR A 84 29.39 15.42 1.15
C THR A 84 28.72 15.92 2.44
N ASP A 85 27.48 16.33 2.34
CA ASP A 85 26.66 16.56 3.53
C ASP A 85 26.22 15.22 4.15
N ARG A 86 25.98 14.22 3.29
CA ARG A 86 25.59 12.89 3.72
C ARG A 86 25.93 11.84 2.64
N LEU A 87 26.69 10.84 3.03
CA LEU A 87 26.92 9.63 2.24
C LEU A 87 26.70 8.42 3.14
N ILE A 88 25.65 7.65 2.87
CA ILE A 88 25.25 6.47 3.65
C ILE A 88 25.15 5.27 2.73
N PHE A 89 25.80 4.17 3.11
CA PHE A 89 25.59 2.86 2.54
C PHE A 89 24.75 2.02 3.49
N GLY A 90 23.79 1.29 2.97
CA GLY A 90 22.91 0.41 3.71
C GLY A 90 22.92 -0.99 3.14
N LEU A 91 22.68 -1.95 4.00
CA LEU A 91 22.42 -3.35 3.64
C LEU A 91 21.19 -3.82 4.42
N THR A 92 20.17 -4.27 3.70
CA THR A 92 18.99 -4.90 4.28
C THR A 92 19.01 -6.39 3.94
N TYR A 93 18.78 -7.23 4.94
CA TYR A 93 18.44 -8.64 4.75
C TYR A 93 17.08 -8.89 5.39
N SER A 94 16.21 -9.62 4.69
CA SER A 94 14.89 -9.99 5.22
C SER A 94 14.51 -11.39 4.79
N GLN A 95 13.66 -12.02 5.60
CA GLN A 95 13.01 -13.29 5.25
C GLN A 95 11.56 -13.28 5.67
N MET A 96 10.74 -14.10 5.00
CA MET A 96 9.29 -14.18 5.20
C MET A 96 8.82 -15.62 5.00
N TYR A 97 7.87 -16.03 5.85
CA TYR A 97 7.05 -17.23 5.69
C TYR A 97 5.58 -16.82 5.86
N LYS A 98 4.71 -17.33 5.01
CA LYS A 98 3.27 -17.05 5.06
C LYS A 98 2.49 -18.28 4.61
N GLU A 99 1.60 -18.76 5.45
CA GLU A 99 0.53 -19.69 5.10
C GLU A 99 -0.61 -18.95 4.40
N ILE A 100 -1.35 -19.64 3.56
CA ILE A 100 -2.44 -19.08 2.76
C ILE A 100 -3.70 -19.87 3.05
N GLN A 101 -4.59 -19.30 3.86
CA GLN A 101 -5.82 -19.96 4.28
C GLN A 101 -6.90 -19.96 3.23
N THR A 102 -7.03 -18.88 2.43
CA THR A 102 -8.13 -18.70 1.48
C THR A 102 -7.65 -18.23 0.13
N GLY A 103 -8.42 -18.56 -0.91
CA GLY A 103 -8.36 -17.89 -2.19
C GLY A 103 -8.95 -16.47 -2.13
N VAL A 104 -9.36 -15.94 -3.30
CA VAL A 104 -10.00 -14.61 -3.40
C VAL A 104 -11.47 -14.63 -2.95
N ARG A 105 -12.01 -15.78 -2.52
CA ARG A 105 -13.37 -15.95 -1.99
C ARG A 105 -13.32 -16.73 -0.69
N GLN A 106 -14.20 -16.39 0.27
CA GLN A 106 -14.24 -16.99 1.60
C GLN A 106 -14.50 -18.50 1.58
N GLU A 107 -15.25 -19.01 0.62
CA GLU A 107 -15.54 -20.44 0.49
C GLU A 107 -14.37 -21.29 -0.06
N ILE A 108 -13.32 -20.67 -0.57
CA ILE A 108 -12.13 -21.37 -1.09
C ILE A 108 -11.10 -21.48 0.03
N VAL A 109 -10.89 -22.70 0.51
CA VAL A 109 -10.04 -22.99 1.68
C VAL A 109 -8.81 -23.76 1.26
N TYR A 110 -7.67 -23.35 1.79
CA TYR A 110 -6.39 -24.05 1.65
C TYR A 110 -5.87 -24.44 3.03
N GLY A 111 -5.37 -25.66 3.18
CA GLY A 111 -4.87 -26.17 4.45
C GLY A 111 -3.38 -26.48 4.48
N ALA A 112 -2.70 -26.40 3.32
CA ALA A 112 -1.28 -26.69 3.22
C ALA A 112 -0.50 -25.72 2.32
N LYS A 113 -1.22 -24.85 1.60
CA LYS A 113 -0.61 -23.87 0.72
C LYS A 113 0.16 -22.82 1.50
N HIS A 114 1.39 -22.52 1.07
CA HIS A 114 2.22 -21.50 1.73
C HIS A 114 3.23 -20.86 0.78
N ARG A 115 3.82 -19.75 1.25
CA ARG A 115 4.93 -19.03 0.59
C ARG A 115 6.06 -18.80 1.58
N HIS A 116 7.27 -18.75 1.09
CA HIS A 116 8.42 -18.28 1.84
C HIS A 116 9.42 -17.60 0.90
N GLY A 117 10.30 -16.80 1.46
CA GLY A 117 11.31 -16.11 0.65
C GLY A 117 12.28 -15.30 1.48
N ASN A 118 13.31 -14.83 0.81
CA ASN A 118 14.33 -13.97 1.39
C ASN A 118 14.70 -12.85 0.42
N SER A 119 15.33 -11.82 0.94
CA SER A 119 15.74 -10.65 0.18
C SER A 119 17.02 -10.06 0.74
N ILE A 120 17.92 -9.65 -0.15
CA ILE A 120 19.09 -8.85 0.18
C ILE A 120 19.07 -7.56 -0.64
N MET A 121 19.25 -6.41 0.03
CA MET A 121 19.12 -5.09 -0.61
C MET A 121 20.24 -4.15 -0.15
N PRO A 122 21.37 -4.07 -0.86
CA PRO A 122 22.30 -2.96 -0.72
C PRO A 122 21.65 -1.64 -1.19
N SER A 123 22.01 -0.56 -0.54
CA SER A 123 21.51 0.78 -0.82
C SER A 123 22.55 1.86 -0.63
N MET A 124 22.38 3.00 -1.28
CA MET A 124 23.24 4.18 -1.14
C MET A 124 22.36 5.44 -1.12
N GLU A 125 22.73 6.37 -0.27
CA GLU A 125 22.20 7.74 -0.23
C GLU A 125 23.37 8.72 -0.28
N TYR A 126 23.34 9.67 -1.21
CA TYR A 126 24.27 10.76 -1.32
C TYR A 126 23.54 12.10 -1.36
N VAL A 127 23.91 13.02 -0.47
CA VAL A 127 23.38 14.36 -0.43
C VAL A 127 24.53 15.36 -0.42
N LYS A 128 24.48 16.32 -1.31
CA LYS A 128 25.44 17.41 -1.37
C LYS A 128 24.73 18.73 -1.68
N ARG A 129 24.80 19.67 -0.76
CA ARG A 129 24.41 21.06 -0.99
C ARG A 129 25.59 21.81 -1.59
N ASP A 130 25.29 22.81 -2.39
CA ASP A 130 26.33 23.60 -3.10
C ASP A 130 27.30 22.68 -3.86
N LEU A 131 26.79 21.78 -4.71
CA LEU A 131 27.52 20.66 -5.34
C LEU A 131 28.74 21.13 -6.16
N ILE A 132 28.56 22.07 -7.08
CA ILE A 132 29.60 22.64 -7.98
C ILE A 132 29.55 24.16 -7.85
N ILE A 133 28.37 24.72 -7.79
CA ILE A 133 28.07 26.13 -7.64
C ILE A 133 27.17 26.36 -6.43
N PRO A 134 27.21 27.54 -5.79
CA PRO A 134 26.29 27.85 -4.68
C PRO A 134 24.83 27.65 -5.05
N ASN A 135 24.02 27.14 -4.09
CA ASN A 135 22.59 26.86 -4.22
C ASN A 135 22.20 25.77 -5.23
N LEU A 136 23.14 24.98 -5.73
CA LEU A 136 22.87 23.76 -6.50
C LEU A 136 22.98 22.55 -5.57
N ASP A 137 21.86 21.94 -5.24
CA ASP A 137 21.77 20.80 -4.32
C ASP A 137 21.49 19.50 -5.09
N LEU A 138 22.22 18.44 -4.77
CA LEU A 138 22.01 17.08 -5.29
C LEU A 138 21.58 16.16 -4.17
N THR A 139 20.52 15.39 -4.44
CA THR A 139 20.16 14.19 -3.68
C THR A 139 20.12 13.01 -4.62
N LEU A 140 20.86 11.96 -4.32
CA LEU A 140 20.90 10.72 -5.08
C LEU A 140 20.62 9.56 -4.13
N THR A 141 19.67 8.69 -4.49
CA THR A 141 19.42 7.42 -3.81
C THR A 141 19.45 6.29 -4.82
N ALA A 142 20.03 5.15 -4.44
CA ALA A 142 20.05 3.96 -5.24
C ALA A 142 19.90 2.73 -4.33
N ASN A 143 19.15 1.73 -4.80
CA ASN A 143 19.13 0.42 -4.18
C ASN A 143 18.98 -0.67 -5.25
N TYR A 144 19.48 -1.83 -4.90
CA TYR A 144 19.30 -3.05 -5.66
C TYR A 144 18.72 -4.11 -4.74
N ASN A 145 17.58 -4.67 -5.07
CA ASN A 145 16.93 -5.72 -4.29
C ASN A 145 16.97 -7.03 -5.07
N LYS A 146 17.72 -8.00 -4.56
CA LYS A 146 17.65 -9.39 -4.99
C LYS A 146 16.74 -10.14 -4.04
N ASN A 147 15.69 -10.75 -4.58
CA ASN A 147 14.64 -11.39 -3.81
C ASN A 147 14.31 -12.76 -4.42
N GLU A 148 14.23 -13.77 -3.58
CA GLU A 148 13.81 -15.13 -3.93
C GLU A 148 12.50 -15.44 -3.22
N ASN A 149 11.46 -15.84 -3.97
CA ASN A 149 10.18 -16.25 -3.44
C ASN A 149 9.83 -17.66 -3.91
N TYR A 150 9.32 -18.45 -2.98
CA TYR A 150 8.84 -19.80 -3.24
C TYR A 150 7.32 -19.86 -3.03
N ASN A 151 6.60 -20.41 -4.00
CA ASN A 151 5.20 -20.75 -3.89
C ASN A 151 5.06 -22.26 -3.82
N VAL A 152 4.35 -22.76 -2.79
CA VAL A 152 4.21 -24.19 -2.52
C VAL A 152 2.73 -24.54 -2.41
N ASP A 153 2.27 -25.38 -3.33
CA ASP A 153 0.92 -25.95 -3.39
C ASP A 153 1.01 -27.38 -3.92
N THR A 154 1.42 -28.32 -3.05
CA THR A 154 1.72 -29.71 -3.40
C THR A 154 0.85 -30.72 -2.66
N SER A 155 -0.17 -30.25 -1.91
CA SER A 155 -1.03 -31.12 -1.13
C SER A 155 -1.78 -32.13 -2.03
N GLN A 156 -1.90 -33.36 -1.55
CA GLN A 156 -2.76 -34.41 -2.14
C GLN A 156 -4.18 -34.37 -1.59
N TYR A 157 -4.48 -33.42 -0.71
CA TYR A 157 -5.76 -33.25 -0.04
C TYR A 157 -6.25 -31.83 -0.22
N LYS A 158 -7.57 -31.66 -0.41
CA LYS A 158 -8.26 -30.39 -0.17
C LYS A 158 -8.81 -30.37 1.24
N TYR A 159 -9.06 -29.18 1.74
CA TYR A 159 -9.56 -28.91 3.09
C TYR A 159 -10.87 -28.15 3.02
N ASN A 160 -11.72 -28.34 4.01
CA ASN A 160 -12.83 -27.44 4.29
C ASN A 160 -12.53 -26.62 5.56
N TRP A 161 -13.41 -25.71 5.91
CA TRP A 161 -13.25 -24.85 7.08
C TRP A 161 -13.23 -25.57 8.43
N LEU A 162 -13.71 -26.81 8.52
CA LEU A 162 -13.61 -27.64 9.72
C LEU A 162 -12.27 -28.39 9.83
N GLY A 163 -11.37 -28.19 8.86
CA GLY A 163 -10.11 -28.93 8.77
C GLY A 163 -10.27 -30.37 8.31
N GLU A 164 -11.47 -30.78 7.88
CA GLU A 164 -11.69 -32.08 7.25
C GLU A 164 -10.96 -32.13 5.91
N THR A 165 -10.54 -33.33 5.51
CA THR A 165 -9.77 -33.54 4.30
C THR A 165 -10.45 -34.48 3.32
N GLN A 166 -10.31 -34.18 2.04
CA GLN A 166 -10.70 -35.09 0.95
C GLN A 166 -9.53 -35.22 -0.03
N ARG A 167 -9.19 -36.47 -0.39
CA ARG A 167 -8.11 -36.73 -1.32
C ARG A 167 -8.43 -36.19 -2.71
N LEU A 168 -7.47 -35.47 -3.29
CA LEU A 168 -7.56 -34.94 -4.64
C LEU A 168 -7.18 -36.02 -5.68
N ASN A 169 -7.72 -35.92 -6.88
CA ASN A 169 -7.35 -36.77 -8.02
C ASN A 169 -5.95 -36.36 -8.59
N SER A 170 -5.61 -35.09 -8.49
CA SER A 170 -4.29 -34.54 -8.81
C SER A 170 -3.84 -33.64 -7.65
N PRO A 171 -2.53 -33.58 -7.32
CA PRO A 171 -2.04 -32.71 -6.28
C PRO A 171 -2.29 -31.22 -6.55
N GLY A 172 -2.26 -30.40 -5.51
CA GLY A 172 -2.44 -28.96 -5.53
C GLY A 172 -3.87 -28.54 -5.17
N GLU A 173 -4.00 -27.70 -4.14
CA GLU A 173 -5.30 -27.20 -3.67
C GLU A 173 -5.89 -26.17 -4.64
N GLN A 174 -5.03 -25.31 -5.21
CA GLN A 174 -5.37 -24.37 -6.28
C GLN A 174 -4.71 -24.78 -7.60
N SER A 175 -3.38 -24.97 -7.57
CA SER A 175 -2.59 -25.39 -8.74
C SER A 175 -1.41 -26.19 -8.25
N TYR A 176 -1.16 -27.40 -8.86
CA TYR A 176 0.01 -28.17 -8.48
C TYR A 176 1.28 -27.37 -8.79
N GLN A 177 1.88 -26.80 -7.74
CA GLN A 177 2.97 -25.85 -7.87
C GLN A 177 4.00 -26.02 -6.76
N TYR A 178 5.25 -26.08 -7.15
CA TYR A 178 6.42 -25.79 -6.32
C TYR A 178 7.38 -25.01 -7.19
N SER A 179 7.42 -23.70 -7.00
CA SER A 179 8.17 -22.79 -7.87
C SER A 179 9.00 -21.81 -7.08
N ARG A 180 10.14 -21.43 -7.66
CA ARG A 180 11.00 -20.35 -7.21
C ARG A 180 10.91 -19.20 -8.20
N SER A 181 10.68 -17.99 -7.71
CA SER A 181 10.75 -16.75 -8.47
C SER A 181 11.96 -15.93 -8.00
N ASP A 182 12.95 -15.81 -8.87
CA ASP A 182 14.12 -14.96 -8.68
C ASP A 182 13.84 -13.57 -9.24
N ASN A 183 13.87 -12.55 -8.39
CA ASN A 183 13.56 -11.17 -8.76
C ASN A 183 14.78 -10.28 -8.49
N ASP A 184 15.14 -9.47 -9.49
CA ASP A 184 16.14 -8.43 -9.38
C ASP A 184 15.47 -7.07 -9.62
N ASN A 185 15.62 -6.12 -8.70
CA ASN A 185 14.98 -4.81 -8.79
C ASN A 185 15.95 -3.68 -8.47
N TRP A 186 16.25 -2.86 -9.45
CA TRP A 186 17.04 -1.63 -9.33
C TRP A 186 16.13 -0.42 -9.21
N ASN A 187 16.38 0.42 -8.22
CA ASN A 187 15.71 1.71 -8.06
C ASN A 187 16.77 2.80 -7.87
N THR A 188 16.62 3.87 -8.62
CA THR A 188 17.49 5.06 -8.50
C THR A 188 16.65 6.31 -8.59
N THR A 189 16.89 7.26 -7.69
CA THR A 189 16.29 8.60 -7.74
C THR A 189 17.38 9.64 -7.67
N ALA A 190 17.39 10.57 -8.61
CA ALA A 190 18.28 11.73 -8.63
C ALA A 190 17.45 13.01 -8.64
N THR A 191 17.72 13.92 -7.70
CA THR A 191 17.07 15.23 -7.62
C THR A 191 18.12 16.32 -7.57
N LEU A 192 18.06 17.22 -8.52
CA LEU A 192 18.86 18.46 -8.57
C LEU A 192 17.95 19.65 -8.31
N ASN A 193 18.30 20.46 -7.33
CA ASN A 193 17.60 21.71 -7.02
C ASN A 193 18.56 22.88 -7.21
N TYR A 194 18.19 23.83 -8.04
CA TYR A 194 18.94 25.05 -8.22
C TYR A 194 18.11 26.27 -7.84
N ARG A 195 18.62 27.05 -6.89
CA ARG A 195 17.93 28.20 -6.31
C ARG A 195 18.61 29.50 -6.71
N ILE A 196 17.86 30.41 -7.33
CA ILE A 196 18.33 31.75 -7.68
C ILE A 196 17.63 32.76 -6.78
N GLY A 197 18.40 33.32 -5.85
CA GLY A 197 17.85 34.15 -4.78
C GLY A 197 16.84 33.38 -3.91
N HIS A 198 15.81 34.08 -3.42
CA HIS A 198 14.74 33.49 -2.65
C HIS A 198 13.47 33.23 -3.49
N THR A 199 13.49 33.62 -4.76
CA THR A 199 12.31 33.75 -5.62
C THR A 199 12.18 32.60 -6.61
N HIS A 200 13.28 32.06 -7.12
CA HIS A 200 13.28 31.08 -8.21
C HIS A 200 13.87 29.75 -7.74
N LEU A 201 13.14 28.67 -7.98
CA LEU A 201 13.63 27.32 -7.74
C LEU A 201 13.40 26.46 -9.01
N PHE A 202 14.48 25.90 -9.53
CA PHE A 202 14.48 24.92 -10.60
C PHE A 202 14.76 23.55 -10.00
N THR A 203 13.93 22.56 -10.33
CA THR A 203 14.10 21.18 -9.87
C THR A 203 14.13 20.26 -11.08
N PHE A 204 15.17 19.46 -11.20
CA PHE A 204 15.19 18.30 -12.09
C PHE A 204 15.14 17.04 -11.23
N ASN A 205 14.22 16.13 -11.55
CA ASN A 205 14.08 14.86 -10.86
C ASN A 205 14.05 13.73 -11.88
N ASN A 206 14.79 12.65 -11.61
CA ASN A 206 14.73 11.44 -12.41
C ASN A 206 14.51 10.23 -11.48
N VAL A 207 13.55 9.40 -11.82
CA VAL A 207 13.27 8.13 -11.15
C VAL A 207 13.43 7.02 -12.19
N PHE A 208 14.35 6.10 -11.92
CA PHE A 208 14.59 4.93 -12.73
C PHE A 208 14.32 3.66 -11.92
N ASN A 209 13.57 2.73 -12.51
CA ASN A 209 13.33 1.40 -11.98
C ASN A 209 13.59 0.37 -13.09
N ALA A 210 14.33 -0.68 -12.77
CA ALA A 210 14.48 -1.84 -13.65
C ALA A 210 14.22 -3.11 -12.83
N PHE A 211 13.37 -3.97 -13.37
CA PHE A 211 12.95 -5.21 -12.73
C PHE A 211 13.09 -6.37 -13.70
N THR A 212 13.61 -7.50 -13.20
CA THR A 212 13.59 -8.79 -13.92
C THR A 212 13.05 -9.88 -13.01
N ARG A 213 12.34 -10.84 -13.60
CA ARG A 213 11.88 -12.05 -12.93
C ARG A 213 12.16 -13.25 -13.80
N SER A 214 12.76 -14.29 -13.19
CA SER A 214 12.81 -15.64 -13.75
C SER A 214 12.13 -16.60 -12.79
N ASN A 215 11.30 -17.48 -13.34
CA ASN A 215 10.64 -18.53 -12.56
C ASN A 215 11.27 -19.88 -12.88
N THR A 216 11.30 -20.74 -11.89
CA THR A 216 11.81 -22.09 -12.01
C THR A 216 10.85 -23.05 -11.32
N SER A 217 10.36 -24.05 -12.04
CA SER A 217 9.59 -25.14 -11.44
C SER A 217 10.53 -26.12 -10.75
N LEU A 218 10.19 -26.47 -9.51
CA LEU A 218 10.91 -27.42 -8.66
C LEU A 218 10.13 -28.73 -8.46
N LEU A 219 9.10 -28.99 -9.27
CA LEU A 219 8.26 -30.19 -9.19
C LEU A 219 8.97 -31.45 -9.70
N ALA A 220 9.87 -31.29 -10.66
CA ALA A 220 10.69 -32.39 -11.20
C ALA A 220 12.01 -32.54 -10.43
N VAL A 221 12.69 -33.67 -10.63
CA VAL A 221 14.01 -33.91 -10.04
C VAL A 221 15.06 -32.90 -10.54
N GLU A 222 14.94 -32.47 -11.80
CA GLU A 222 15.74 -31.41 -12.37
C GLU A 222 14.94 -30.11 -12.40
N GLU A 223 15.59 -28.99 -12.03
CA GLU A 223 14.99 -27.66 -12.08
C GLU A 223 14.59 -27.32 -13.52
N GLN A 224 13.37 -26.81 -13.68
CA GLN A 224 12.82 -26.42 -14.97
C GLN A 224 12.56 -24.91 -15.01
N PRO A 225 13.54 -24.11 -15.48
CA PRO A 225 13.35 -22.66 -15.62
C PRO A 225 12.39 -22.35 -16.77
N ASP A 226 11.58 -21.31 -16.57
CA ASP A 226 10.74 -20.76 -17.63
C ASP A 226 11.64 -20.29 -18.80
N PRO A 227 11.30 -20.61 -20.05
CA PRO A 227 12.12 -20.27 -21.21
C PRO A 227 12.16 -18.75 -21.50
N ILE A 228 11.19 -18.01 -20.95
CA ILE A 228 11.02 -16.56 -21.20
C ILE A 228 10.95 -15.82 -19.88
N GLY A 229 12.05 -15.15 -19.52
CA GLY A 229 12.07 -14.26 -18.35
C GLY A 229 11.24 -12.99 -18.60
N LYS A 230 10.81 -12.38 -17.50
CA LYS A 230 10.01 -11.14 -17.45
C LYS A 230 10.91 -9.96 -17.13
N GLU A 231 10.76 -8.85 -17.85
CA GLU A 231 11.57 -7.65 -17.66
C GLU A 231 10.73 -6.39 -17.80
N THR A 232 10.99 -5.40 -16.94
CA THR A 232 10.48 -4.04 -17.15
C THR A 232 11.54 -3.01 -16.77
N ARG A 233 11.56 -1.89 -17.52
CA ARG A 233 12.34 -0.70 -17.20
C ARG A 233 11.41 0.51 -17.27
N LYS A 234 11.41 1.30 -16.22
CA LYS A 234 10.62 2.54 -16.11
C LYS A 234 11.56 3.70 -15.86
N ASN A 235 11.41 4.76 -16.63
CA ASN A 235 12.12 6.00 -16.36
C ASN A 235 11.15 7.18 -16.40
N ILE A 236 11.18 7.99 -15.35
CA ILE A 236 10.37 9.20 -15.25
C ILE A 236 11.32 10.36 -15.00
N ALA A 237 11.48 11.23 -16.00
CA ALA A 237 12.26 12.46 -15.88
C ALA A 237 11.32 13.66 -15.76
N GLY A 238 11.48 14.46 -14.73
CA GLY A 238 10.66 15.64 -14.44
C GLY A 238 11.49 16.90 -14.34
N PHE A 239 10.98 17.97 -14.89
CA PHE A 239 11.53 19.32 -14.70
C PHE A 239 10.44 20.24 -14.16
N GLN A 240 10.76 21.01 -13.10
CA GLN A 240 9.87 21.95 -12.48
C GLN A 240 10.56 23.31 -12.32
N TYR A 241 9.83 24.36 -12.61
CA TYR A 241 10.16 25.72 -12.20
C TYR A 241 9.12 26.20 -11.19
N ARG A 242 9.60 26.71 -10.05
CA ARG A 242 8.76 27.32 -9.02
C ARG A 242 9.16 28.79 -8.85
N PHE A 243 8.17 29.65 -8.91
CA PHE A 243 8.27 31.10 -8.69
C PHE A 243 7.62 31.46 -7.34
N MET A 244 8.41 32.07 -6.45
CA MET A 244 8.03 32.41 -5.07
C MET A 244 8.35 33.89 -4.80
N PRO A 245 7.59 34.87 -5.39
CA PRO A 245 7.94 36.28 -5.26
C PRO A 245 7.66 36.86 -3.86
N SER A 246 6.83 36.18 -3.08
CA SER A 246 6.48 36.59 -1.72
C SER A 246 6.07 35.40 -0.86
N HIS A 247 5.95 35.60 0.46
CA HIS A 247 5.37 34.60 1.36
C HIS A 247 3.88 34.36 1.15
N LYS A 248 3.19 35.25 0.39
CA LYS A 248 1.75 35.15 0.16
C LYS A 248 1.36 34.15 -0.93
N TRP A 249 2.21 33.95 -1.94
CA TRP A 249 1.87 33.04 -3.03
C TRP A 249 3.11 32.48 -3.74
N ASN A 250 2.91 31.33 -4.32
CA ASN A 250 3.86 30.73 -5.23
C ASN A 250 3.14 29.98 -6.36
N VAL A 251 3.79 29.85 -7.48
CA VAL A 251 3.32 29.08 -8.64
C VAL A 251 4.44 28.15 -9.09
N SER A 252 4.07 26.94 -9.44
CA SER A 252 4.95 25.94 -10.05
C SER A 252 4.40 25.53 -11.40
N VAL A 253 5.28 25.38 -12.40
CA VAL A 253 4.99 24.72 -13.66
C VAL A 253 5.97 23.57 -13.83
N PHE A 254 5.49 22.45 -14.39
CA PHE A 254 6.33 21.28 -14.52
C PHE A 254 5.96 20.45 -15.75
N ALA A 255 6.93 19.68 -16.22
CA ALA A 255 6.77 18.70 -17.28
C ALA A 255 7.45 17.40 -16.88
N LYS A 256 6.90 16.26 -17.34
CA LYS A 256 7.40 14.92 -17.05
C LYS A 256 7.43 14.11 -18.34
N HIS A 257 8.53 13.41 -18.57
CA HIS A 257 8.64 12.38 -19.58
C HIS A 257 8.60 11.02 -18.90
N TYR A 258 7.73 10.15 -19.38
CA TYR A 258 7.55 8.78 -18.93
C TYR A 258 8.00 7.84 -20.02
N ASN A 259 8.85 6.90 -19.69
CA ASN A 259 9.28 5.83 -20.57
C ASN A 259 9.07 4.48 -19.88
N LEU A 260 8.43 3.55 -20.57
CA LEU A 260 8.20 2.18 -20.15
C LEU A 260 8.73 1.24 -21.21
N PHE A 261 9.55 0.30 -20.79
CA PHE A 261 9.92 -0.89 -21.55
C PHE A 261 9.40 -2.11 -20.77
N VAL A 262 8.73 -3.02 -21.46
CA VAL A 262 8.28 -4.30 -20.89
C VAL A 262 8.56 -5.43 -21.89
N SER A 263 9.05 -6.56 -21.38
CA SER A 263 9.28 -7.78 -22.15
C SER A 263 8.88 -8.98 -21.31
N GLY A 264 8.19 -9.95 -21.91
CA GLY A 264 7.73 -11.15 -21.22
C GLY A 264 7.02 -12.10 -22.16
N PRO A 265 6.51 -13.22 -21.63
CA PRO A 265 5.75 -14.20 -22.38
C PRO A 265 4.34 -13.71 -22.70
N ILE A 266 3.84 -13.97 -23.90
CA ILE A 266 2.44 -13.93 -24.26
C ILE A 266 2.06 -15.29 -24.83
N ALA A 267 0.92 -15.83 -24.39
CA ALA A 267 0.34 -17.03 -24.98
C ALA A 267 -0.06 -16.79 -26.43
N VAL A 268 0.27 -17.72 -27.31
CA VAL A 268 -0.08 -17.66 -28.74
C VAL A 268 -1.29 -18.51 -29.08
N ASP A 269 -1.74 -19.33 -28.14
CA ASP A 269 -2.91 -20.19 -28.28
C ASP A 269 -3.92 -19.95 -27.14
N GLU A 270 -5.19 -20.26 -27.40
CA GLU A 270 -6.27 -20.08 -26.42
C GLU A 270 -6.12 -20.94 -25.16
N ASN A 271 -5.33 -22.03 -25.24
CA ASN A 271 -5.09 -22.94 -24.13
C ASN A 271 -3.87 -22.54 -23.28
N ALA A 272 -3.16 -21.47 -23.66
CA ALA A 272 -1.93 -20.99 -23.01
C ALA A 272 -0.87 -22.10 -22.85
N THR A 273 -0.70 -22.93 -23.89
CA THR A 273 0.30 -24.01 -23.92
C THR A 273 1.60 -23.57 -24.57
N ASP A 274 1.54 -22.59 -25.48
CA ASP A 274 2.70 -22.04 -26.18
C ASP A 274 2.85 -20.55 -25.90
N PHE A 275 4.10 -20.11 -25.67
CA PHE A 275 4.43 -18.73 -25.33
C PHE A 275 5.52 -18.18 -26.26
N VAL A 276 5.36 -16.91 -26.66
CA VAL A 276 6.40 -16.17 -27.36
C VAL A 276 6.82 -14.94 -26.58
N ARG A 277 8.11 -14.60 -26.71
CA ARG A 277 8.63 -13.35 -26.12
C ARG A 277 8.04 -12.16 -26.86
N THR A 278 7.38 -11.30 -26.15
CA THR A 278 6.87 -10.03 -26.65
C THR A 278 7.56 -8.86 -25.95
N THR A 279 7.80 -7.80 -26.70
CA THR A 279 8.42 -6.57 -26.19
C THR A 279 7.59 -5.38 -26.56
N ARG A 280 7.36 -4.48 -25.62
CA ARG A 280 6.64 -3.23 -25.82
C ARG A 280 7.41 -2.05 -25.25
N LYS A 281 7.31 -0.91 -25.91
CA LYS A 281 7.84 0.38 -25.45
C LYS A 281 6.73 1.41 -25.50
N GLU A 282 6.64 2.22 -24.46
CA GLU A 282 5.68 3.29 -24.31
C GLU A 282 6.40 4.56 -23.88
N ASP A 283 6.14 5.65 -24.56
CA ASP A 283 6.60 6.98 -24.20
C ASP A 283 5.40 7.90 -24.02
N ALA A 284 5.42 8.72 -22.97
CA ALA A 284 4.37 9.67 -22.69
C ALA A 284 4.94 10.98 -22.12
N PHE A 285 4.20 12.07 -22.33
CA PHE A 285 4.58 13.38 -21.84
C PHE A 285 3.46 14.01 -21.02
N GLY A 286 3.73 14.22 -19.75
CA GLY A 286 2.84 14.87 -18.81
C GLY A 286 3.30 16.29 -18.50
N TYR A 287 2.38 17.13 -18.08
CA TYR A 287 2.66 18.51 -17.69
C TYR A 287 1.61 19.01 -16.71
N GLY A 288 1.95 20.05 -15.98
CA GLY A 288 1.01 20.61 -15.04
C GLY A 288 1.48 21.93 -14.44
N MET A 289 0.57 22.48 -13.67
CA MET A 289 0.81 23.68 -12.88
C MET A 289 0.14 23.58 -11.52
N ALA A 290 0.74 24.21 -10.52
CA ALA A 290 0.17 24.31 -9.18
C ALA A 290 0.41 25.70 -8.61
N GLY A 291 -0.59 26.25 -7.93
CA GLY A 291 -0.52 27.54 -7.25
C GLY A 291 -0.92 27.41 -5.79
N THR A 292 -0.24 28.15 -4.93
CA THR A 292 -0.59 28.30 -3.52
C THR A 292 -0.76 29.77 -3.22
N TYR A 293 -1.82 30.11 -2.51
CA TYR A 293 -2.09 31.46 -2.07
C TYR A 293 -2.51 31.49 -0.60
N PHE A 294 -1.85 32.33 0.20
CA PHE A 294 -2.20 32.60 1.59
C PHE A 294 -3.05 33.86 1.65
N ILE A 295 -4.35 33.68 1.91
CA ILE A 295 -5.31 34.80 2.05
C ILE A 295 -4.93 35.63 3.28
N VAL A 296 -4.68 34.94 4.38
CA VAL A 296 -3.98 35.39 5.58
C VAL A 296 -2.93 34.30 5.92
N PRO A 297 -1.95 34.56 6.79
CA PRO A 297 -0.88 33.59 7.07
C PRO A 297 -1.37 32.20 7.46
N GLU A 298 -2.51 32.13 8.12
CA GLU A 298 -3.11 30.90 8.64
C GLU A 298 -4.09 30.22 7.66
N LEU A 299 -4.55 30.96 6.61
CA LEU A 299 -5.53 30.47 5.62
C LEU A 299 -4.86 30.31 4.27
N GLN A 300 -4.63 29.06 3.90
CA GLN A 300 -3.98 28.66 2.65
C GLN A 300 -4.98 28.07 1.66
N THR A 301 -4.84 28.45 0.40
CA THR A 301 -5.53 27.83 -0.73
C THR A 301 -4.52 27.25 -1.72
N LYS A 302 -4.84 26.10 -2.30
CA LYS A 302 -4.05 25.43 -3.35
C LYS A 302 -4.93 25.03 -4.51
N ILE A 303 -4.45 25.24 -5.72
CA ILE A 303 -5.09 24.77 -6.94
C ILE A 303 -4.03 24.08 -7.80
N SER A 304 -4.38 22.98 -8.41
CA SER A 304 -3.47 22.31 -9.36
C SER A 304 -4.22 21.70 -10.53
N TYR A 305 -3.53 21.65 -11.64
CA TYR A 305 -3.89 20.88 -12.82
C TYR A 305 -2.70 20.05 -13.27
N GLU A 306 -2.93 18.80 -13.63
CA GLU A 306 -1.91 17.92 -14.19
C GLU A 306 -2.50 17.03 -15.28
N LYS A 307 -1.85 16.97 -16.43
CA LYS A 307 -1.93 15.86 -17.36
C LYS A 307 -0.91 14.81 -16.91
N ALA A 308 -1.39 13.77 -16.26
CA ALA A 308 -0.57 12.73 -15.65
C ALA A 308 -0.67 11.40 -16.39
N TYR A 309 0.38 10.58 -16.25
CA TYR A 309 0.38 9.18 -16.64
C TYR A 309 0.76 8.30 -15.46
N ARG A 310 0.07 7.15 -15.30
CA ARG A 310 0.43 6.11 -14.36
C ARG A 310 0.92 4.88 -15.14
N LEU A 311 2.20 4.57 -14.97
CA LEU A 311 2.78 3.37 -15.55
C LEU A 311 2.28 2.13 -14.79
N PRO A 312 1.94 1.01 -15.47
CA PRO A 312 1.49 -0.21 -14.82
C PRO A 312 2.49 -0.72 -13.77
N THR A 313 2.00 -1.35 -12.71
CA THR A 313 2.84 -1.99 -11.70
C THR A 313 3.43 -3.32 -12.21
N ILE A 314 4.32 -3.93 -11.45
CA ILE A 314 4.89 -5.25 -11.76
C ILE A 314 3.79 -6.31 -11.66
N GLU A 315 2.93 -6.21 -10.62
CA GLU A 315 1.80 -7.11 -10.41
C GLU A 315 0.77 -7.01 -11.54
N GLU A 316 0.45 -5.82 -12.00
CA GLU A 316 -0.48 -5.62 -13.12
C GLU A 316 0.03 -6.24 -14.42
N MET A 317 1.35 -6.22 -14.65
CA MET A 317 1.97 -6.77 -15.86
C MET A 317 2.32 -8.25 -15.76
N PHE A 318 2.76 -8.72 -14.59
CA PHE A 318 3.33 -10.06 -14.44
C PHE A 318 2.61 -10.95 -13.42
N GLY A 319 1.67 -10.39 -12.64
CA GLY A 319 1.01 -11.11 -11.54
C GLY A 319 1.93 -11.39 -10.35
N ASP A 320 1.44 -12.23 -9.44
CA ASP A 320 2.17 -12.68 -8.25
C ASP A 320 2.57 -14.16 -8.30
N GLU A 321 2.36 -14.81 -9.45
CA GLU A 321 2.60 -16.23 -9.72
C GLU A 321 1.70 -17.19 -8.90
N ASP A 322 0.59 -16.67 -8.35
CA ASP A 322 -0.31 -17.44 -7.50
C ASP A 322 -1.79 -17.07 -7.71
N LEU A 323 -2.26 -16.02 -7.04
CA LEU A 323 -3.66 -15.61 -7.05
C LEU A 323 -3.94 -14.48 -8.04
N GLU A 324 -2.92 -13.80 -8.52
CA GLU A 324 -3.01 -12.68 -9.44
C GLU A 324 -2.36 -13.00 -10.79
N MET A 325 -3.14 -12.86 -11.83
CA MET A 325 -2.71 -13.04 -13.22
C MET A 325 -2.40 -11.66 -13.83
N GLY A 326 -1.16 -11.45 -14.24
CA GLY A 326 -0.74 -10.22 -14.90
C GLY A 326 -1.05 -10.23 -16.40
N ASP A 327 -1.08 -9.03 -17.00
CA ASP A 327 -1.18 -8.85 -18.45
C ASP A 327 -0.14 -7.84 -18.92
N ILE A 328 0.87 -8.29 -19.68
CA ILE A 328 1.90 -7.41 -20.24
C ILE A 328 1.36 -6.44 -21.31
N GLY A 329 0.13 -6.65 -21.77
CA GLY A 329 -0.62 -5.78 -22.67
C GLY A 329 -1.19 -4.52 -21.99
N ILE A 330 -1.18 -4.43 -20.66
CA ILE A 330 -1.73 -3.30 -19.92
C ILE A 330 -1.00 -2.00 -20.29
N ARG A 331 -1.78 -1.02 -20.78
CA ARG A 331 -1.28 0.32 -21.15
C ARG A 331 -1.26 1.25 -19.94
N PRO A 332 -0.37 2.28 -19.95
CA PRO A 332 -0.39 3.33 -18.95
C PRO A 332 -1.74 4.06 -18.91
N GLU A 333 -2.27 4.27 -17.70
CA GLU A 333 -3.38 5.20 -17.55
C GLU A 333 -2.92 6.62 -17.88
N ASN A 334 -3.84 7.41 -18.44
CA ASN A 334 -3.62 8.82 -18.61
C ASN A 334 -4.82 9.63 -18.11
N SER A 335 -4.53 10.70 -17.39
CA SER A 335 -5.57 11.45 -16.71
C SER A 335 -5.37 12.96 -16.79
N HIS A 336 -6.49 13.69 -16.79
CA HIS A 336 -6.55 15.11 -16.51
C HIS A 336 -7.05 15.30 -15.08
N ASN A 337 -6.20 15.83 -14.22
CA ASN A 337 -6.45 15.95 -12.79
C ASN A 337 -6.56 17.42 -12.40
N PHE A 338 -7.67 17.81 -11.83
CA PHE A 338 -7.89 19.13 -11.22
C PHE A 338 -8.12 18.94 -9.73
N ASN A 339 -7.36 19.66 -8.92
CA ASN A 339 -7.50 19.62 -7.47
C ASN A 339 -7.59 21.04 -6.91
N PHE A 340 -8.45 21.22 -5.93
CA PHE A 340 -8.55 22.41 -5.11
C PHE A 340 -8.51 22.02 -3.65
N ASN A 341 -7.77 22.75 -2.84
CA ASN A 341 -7.65 22.51 -1.41
C ASN A 341 -7.63 23.86 -0.68
N ILE A 342 -8.29 23.91 0.48
CA ILE A 342 -8.28 25.04 1.40
C ILE A 342 -7.99 24.52 2.81
N SER A 343 -7.07 25.16 3.53
CA SER A 343 -6.76 24.81 4.92
C SER A 343 -6.64 26.08 5.77
N TYR A 344 -7.18 26.01 6.97
CA TYR A 344 -7.16 27.10 7.94
C TYR A 344 -6.77 26.58 9.32
N ASN A 345 -5.71 27.18 9.87
CA ASN A 345 -5.21 26.85 11.21
C ASN A 345 -5.24 28.11 12.07
N PHE A 346 -6.06 28.14 13.10
CA PHE A 346 -6.23 29.33 13.92
C PHE A 346 -6.45 29.00 15.40
N TYR A 347 -6.17 30.00 16.23
CA TYR A 347 -6.43 29.92 17.66
C TYR A 347 -7.67 30.75 18.03
N LEU A 348 -8.49 30.21 18.92
CA LEU A 348 -9.70 30.90 19.41
C LEU A 348 -9.38 31.90 20.52
N ASP A 349 -8.23 31.74 21.18
CA ASP A 349 -7.82 32.55 22.33
C ASP A 349 -6.41 33.11 22.14
N LYS A 350 -6.13 34.21 22.84
CA LYS A 350 -4.80 34.87 22.82
C LYS A 350 -3.71 34.03 23.50
N SER A 351 -4.06 33.09 24.33
CA SER A 351 -3.14 32.20 25.03
C SER A 351 -2.73 30.99 24.22
N ASN A 352 -3.25 30.86 23.00
CA ASN A 352 -3.01 29.75 22.06
C ASN A 352 -3.33 28.37 22.63
N ASN A 353 -4.30 28.32 23.55
CA ASN A 353 -4.73 27.05 24.15
C ASN A 353 -5.71 26.30 23.28
N HIS A 354 -6.56 27.02 22.56
CA HIS A 354 -7.60 26.46 21.71
C HIS A 354 -7.21 26.58 20.23
N ASN A 355 -6.67 25.52 19.68
CA ASN A 355 -6.30 25.46 18.26
C ASN A 355 -7.37 24.73 17.45
N ILE A 356 -7.75 25.28 16.31
CA ILE A 356 -8.62 24.66 15.32
C ILE A 356 -7.90 24.59 13.99
N TYR A 357 -7.85 23.38 13.42
CA TYR A 357 -7.41 23.14 12.06
C TYR A 357 -8.57 22.58 11.24
N VAL A 358 -8.86 23.22 10.12
CA VAL A 358 -9.87 22.80 9.15
C VAL A 358 -9.22 22.68 7.78
N GLU A 359 -9.49 21.60 7.08
CA GLU A 359 -9.05 21.40 5.70
C GLU A 359 -10.21 20.86 4.86
N GLY A 360 -10.30 21.31 3.60
CA GLY A 360 -11.25 20.78 2.63
C GLY A 360 -10.61 20.69 1.26
N GLY A 361 -10.87 19.60 0.56
CA GLY A 361 -10.36 19.33 -0.79
C GLY A 361 -11.46 18.93 -1.76
N LEU A 362 -11.32 19.34 -3.02
CA LEU A 362 -12.14 18.88 -4.13
C LEU A 362 -11.25 18.31 -5.21
N VAL A 363 -11.66 17.21 -5.82
CA VAL A 363 -10.95 16.53 -6.89
C VAL A 363 -11.87 16.27 -8.07
N TYR A 364 -11.31 16.44 -9.26
CA TYR A 364 -11.92 16.05 -10.52
C TYR A 364 -10.86 15.36 -11.37
N HIS A 365 -11.05 14.07 -11.71
CA HIS A 365 -10.16 13.34 -12.59
C HIS A 365 -10.95 12.76 -13.77
N ASP A 366 -10.40 12.88 -14.97
CA ASP A 366 -10.88 12.24 -16.20
C ASP A 366 -9.77 11.31 -16.69
N THR A 367 -9.91 10.02 -16.39
CA THR A 367 -8.89 8.99 -16.63
C THR A 367 -9.28 8.13 -17.81
N ARG A 368 -8.35 7.93 -18.74
CA ARG A 368 -8.45 6.98 -19.87
C ARG A 368 -7.51 5.82 -19.64
N ASP A 369 -7.80 4.69 -20.27
CA ASP A 369 -7.06 3.44 -20.09
C ASP A 369 -6.97 3.04 -18.61
N TYR A 370 -8.04 3.31 -17.83
CA TYR A 370 -8.11 3.01 -16.41
C TYR A 370 -7.81 1.53 -16.16
N ILE A 371 -6.83 1.24 -15.30
CA ILE A 371 -6.46 -0.14 -14.97
C ILE A 371 -7.32 -0.62 -13.83
N GLN A 372 -8.14 -1.63 -14.11
CA GLN A 372 -9.05 -2.23 -13.15
C GLN A 372 -8.62 -3.66 -12.85
N ARG A 373 -8.64 -4.01 -11.57
CA ARG A 373 -8.50 -5.38 -11.07
C ARG A 373 -9.88 -6.05 -11.05
N ASN A 374 -9.98 -7.20 -11.69
CA ASN A 374 -11.20 -8.01 -11.77
C ASN A 374 -10.96 -9.40 -11.18
N ILE A 375 -12.00 -10.01 -10.61
CA ILE A 375 -11.99 -11.43 -10.27
C ILE A 375 -12.52 -12.17 -11.48
N VAL A 376 -11.80 -13.21 -11.91
CA VAL A 376 -12.20 -14.11 -12.99
C VAL A 376 -12.28 -15.53 -12.47
N ASP A 377 -13.27 -16.27 -12.94
CA ASP A 377 -13.36 -17.70 -12.69
C ASP A 377 -12.50 -18.44 -13.70
N ILE A 378 -11.62 -19.28 -13.20
CA ILE A 378 -10.78 -20.17 -13.98
C ILE A 378 -11.34 -21.60 -13.92
N SER A 379 -10.89 -22.48 -14.80
CA SER A 379 -11.39 -23.85 -14.87
C SER A 379 -11.29 -24.58 -13.53
N GLY A 380 -12.25 -25.49 -13.26
CA GLY A 380 -12.26 -26.31 -12.05
C GLY A 380 -12.84 -25.62 -10.81
N GLY A 381 -13.68 -24.57 -10.96
CA GLY A 381 -14.32 -23.87 -9.84
C GLY A 381 -13.39 -22.96 -9.05
N LYS A 382 -12.23 -22.63 -9.62
CA LYS A 382 -11.21 -21.77 -9.04
C LYS A 382 -11.40 -20.33 -9.52
N SER A 383 -10.86 -19.35 -8.76
CA SER A 383 -10.91 -17.93 -9.11
C SER A 383 -9.54 -17.31 -8.94
N ALA A 384 -9.24 -16.34 -9.80
CA ALA A 384 -8.02 -15.51 -9.72
C ALA A 384 -8.37 -14.03 -9.93
N ALA A 385 -7.48 -13.14 -9.53
CA ALA A 385 -7.57 -11.75 -9.90
C ALA A 385 -6.79 -11.49 -11.20
N THR A 386 -7.29 -10.61 -12.06
CA THR A 386 -6.61 -10.16 -13.28
C THR A 386 -6.75 -8.67 -13.46
N TYR A 387 -6.02 -8.09 -14.41
CA TYR A 387 -6.02 -6.65 -14.68
C TYR A 387 -6.39 -6.37 -16.12
N ILE A 388 -7.17 -5.31 -16.34
CA ILE A 388 -7.57 -4.86 -17.67
C ILE A 388 -7.51 -3.33 -17.77
N ASN A 389 -7.29 -2.80 -18.98
CA ASN A 389 -7.59 -1.40 -19.27
C ASN A 389 -9.09 -1.25 -19.52
N TYR A 390 -9.83 -0.80 -18.51
CA TYR A 390 -11.29 -0.68 -18.57
C TYR A 390 -11.77 0.40 -19.55
N GLY A 391 -10.93 1.39 -19.87
CA GLY A 391 -11.29 2.48 -20.76
C GLY A 391 -11.37 3.83 -20.02
N ARG A 392 -12.50 4.56 -20.09
CA ARG A 392 -12.61 5.90 -19.52
C ARG A 392 -13.42 5.92 -18.23
N VAL A 393 -12.83 6.50 -17.19
CA VAL A 393 -13.43 6.65 -15.86
C VAL A 393 -13.37 8.10 -15.42
N LYS A 394 -14.45 8.59 -14.83
CA LYS A 394 -14.56 9.95 -14.30
C LYS A 394 -14.69 9.90 -12.78
N THR A 395 -13.85 10.67 -12.09
CA THR A 395 -13.87 10.80 -10.64
C THR A 395 -14.25 12.23 -10.26
N ILE A 396 -15.24 12.36 -9.38
CA ILE A 396 -15.58 13.62 -8.70
C ILE A 396 -15.62 13.29 -7.21
N GLY A 397 -14.90 14.05 -6.41
CA GLY A 397 -14.87 13.79 -4.99
C GLY A 397 -14.44 14.98 -4.16
N GLY A 398 -14.48 14.78 -2.87
CA GLY A 398 -13.99 15.73 -1.90
C GLY A 398 -13.71 15.08 -0.56
N ASN A 399 -12.89 15.76 0.21
CA ASN A 399 -12.58 15.41 1.58
C ASN A 399 -12.67 16.63 2.47
N ALA A 400 -12.97 16.41 3.74
CA ALA A 400 -12.90 17.44 4.77
C ALA A 400 -12.28 16.86 6.04
N SER A 401 -11.46 17.66 6.71
CA SER A 401 -10.82 17.34 7.97
C SER A 401 -11.05 18.45 8.98
N LEU A 402 -11.32 18.08 10.20
CA LEU A 402 -11.40 19.00 11.35
C LEU A 402 -10.57 18.44 12.50
N ARG A 403 -9.72 19.28 13.09
CA ARG A 403 -9.03 18.96 14.35
C ARG A 403 -9.14 20.12 15.31
N TYR A 404 -9.58 19.83 16.51
CA TYR A 404 -9.56 20.74 17.64
C TYR A 404 -8.55 20.22 18.67
N SER A 405 -7.68 21.09 19.13
CA SER A 405 -6.74 20.80 20.21
C SER A 405 -6.89 21.82 21.32
N PHE A 406 -7.03 21.34 22.56
CA PHE A 406 -7.02 22.19 23.73
C PHE A 406 -5.74 21.96 24.53
N SER A 407 -4.86 22.97 24.49
CA SER A 407 -3.55 22.91 25.14
C SER A 407 -2.81 21.59 24.75
N LYS A 408 -2.27 20.88 25.74
CA LYS A 408 -1.57 19.60 25.55
C LYS A 408 -2.39 18.38 26.00
N TRP A 409 -3.60 18.60 26.50
CA TRP A 409 -4.35 17.51 27.16
C TRP A 409 -5.53 16.96 26.35
N LEU A 410 -6.07 17.68 25.37
CA LEU A 410 -7.16 17.18 24.53
C LEU A 410 -6.87 17.42 23.06
N SER A 411 -7.04 16.40 22.25
CA SER A 411 -7.13 16.50 20.78
C SER A 411 -8.34 15.71 20.31
N VAL A 412 -9.17 16.33 19.46
CA VAL A 412 -10.32 15.70 18.81
C VAL A 412 -10.19 15.95 17.32
N GLY A 413 -10.21 14.91 16.52
CA GLY A 413 -10.08 15.01 15.07
C GLY A 413 -11.08 14.14 14.34
N GLY A 414 -11.32 14.46 13.07
CA GLY A 414 -12.11 13.63 12.18
C GLY A 414 -11.92 14.01 10.74
N ASN A 415 -12.04 13.01 9.87
CA ASN A 415 -11.92 13.12 8.43
C ASN A 415 -13.13 12.47 7.77
N VAL A 416 -13.58 13.04 6.66
CA VAL A 416 -14.58 12.45 5.79
C VAL A 416 -14.12 12.51 4.36
N THR A 417 -14.29 11.42 3.62
CA THR A 417 -13.97 11.33 2.19
C THR A 417 -15.15 10.78 1.43
N TYR A 418 -15.47 11.44 0.33
CA TYR A 418 -16.43 11.00 -0.67
C TYR A 418 -15.81 11.06 -2.05
N MET A 419 -15.80 9.90 -2.77
CA MET A 419 -15.19 9.75 -4.09
C MET A 419 -16.17 9.04 -5.02
N ASP A 420 -16.82 9.78 -5.93
CA ASP A 420 -17.73 9.21 -6.92
C ASP A 420 -16.97 8.88 -8.20
N ILE A 421 -16.59 7.61 -8.34
CA ILE A 421 -15.79 7.08 -9.44
C ILE A 421 -16.73 6.30 -10.36
N ARG A 422 -16.93 6.82 -11.59
CA ARG A 422 -17.92 6.29 -12.52
C ARG A 422 -17.34 5.88 -13.85
N ASP A 423 -17.88 4.80 -14.38
CA ASP A 423 -17.72 4.44 -15.78
C ASP A 423 -18.22 5.57 -16.69
N ASN A 424 -17.36 6.03 -17.59
CA ASN A 424 -17.69 7.09 -18.55
C ASN A 424 -17.55 6.63 -20.00
N MET A 425 -17.74 5.30 -20.24
CA MET A 425 -17.74 4.68 -21.57
C MET A 425 -19.17 4.43 -22.06
N PRO A 426 -19.69 5.18 -23.02
CA PRO A 426 -21.04 4.96 -23.52
C PRO A 426 -21.16 3.69 -24.37
N ILE A 427 -20.06 3.20 -24.94
CA ILE A 427 -19.98 2.00 -25.78
C ILE A 427 -19.16 0.95 -25.03
N ALA A 428 -19.60 -0.29 -25.07
CA ALA A 428 -18.94 -1.41 -24.38
C ALA A 428 -17.53 -1.65 -24.94
N LEU A 429 -16.61 -1.98 -24.05
CA LEU A 429 -15.21 -2.25 -24.38
C LEU A 429 -15.11 -3.39 -25.42
N GLY A 430 -14.26 -3.18 -26.44
CA GLY A 430 -14.06 -4.18 -27.50
C GLY A 430 -15.16 -4.23 -28.57
N THR A 431 -16.11 -3.29 -28.54
CA THR A 431 -17.20 -3.21 -29.54
C THR A 431 -17.23 -1.82 -30.19
N GLU A 432 -17.80 -1.71 -31.40
CA GLU A 432 -17.92 -0.44 -32.10
C GLU A 432 -19.23 0.31 -31.80
N SER A 433 -20.29 -0.40 -31.43
CA SER A 433 -21.64 0.19 -31.33
C SER A 433 -22.53 -0.38 -30.21
N MET A 434 -22.08 -1.40 -29.49
CA MET A 434 -22.88 -2.00 -28.41
C MET A 434 -22.94 -1.02 -27.23
N PRO A 435 -24.13 -0.61 -26.78
CA PRO A 435 -24.26 0.23 -25.60
C PRO A 435 -23.64 -0.43 -24.35
N ASN A 436 -22.89 0.33 -23.59
CA ASN A 436 -22.33 -0.13 -22.33
C ASN A 436 -23.40 -0.08 -21.24
N LEU A 437 -23.83 -1.23 -20.74
CA LEU A 437 -24.83 -1.34 -19.67
C LEU A 437 -24.34 -0.72 -18.35
N GLY A 438 -23.01 -0.67 -18.11
CA GLY A 438 -22.39 -0.05 -16.95
C GLY A 438 -22.20 1.47 -17.06
N TYR A 439 -22.57 2.10 -18.18
CA TYR A 439 -22.37 3.54 -18.37
C TYR A 439 -23.00 4.37 -17.26
N LYS A 440 -22.21 5.24 -16.63
CA LYS A 440 -22.54 6.05 -15.44
C LYS A 440 -22.71 5.26 -14.13
N ASP A 441 -22.51 3.96 -14.11
CA ASP A 441 -22.44 3.25 -12.85
C ASP A 441 -21.13 3.53 -12.11
N ARG A 442 -21.14 3.34 -10.79
CA ARG A 442 -19.91 3.36 -10.00
C ARG A 442 -19.01 2.22 -10.39
N MET A 443 -17.72 2.51 -10.44
CA MET A 443 -16.70 1.47 -10.62
C MET A 443 -16.79 0.48 -9.47
N PRO A 444 -16.84 -0.82 -9.76
CA PRO A 444 -16.93 -1.85 -8.73
C PRO A 444 -15.62 -1.96 -7.93
N ASN A 445 -15.72 -2.53 -6.75
CA ASN A 445 -14.61 -2.82 -5.82
C ASN A 445 -13.82 -1.59 -5.37
N ILE A 446 -14.48 -0.43 -5.30
CA ILE A 446 -13.88 0.82 -4.82
C ILE A 446 -14.80 1.45 -3.78
N PRO A 447 -14.32 1.60 -2.53
CA PRO A 447 -15.03 2.37 -1.51
C PRO A 447 -15.22 3.83 -1.95
N TYR A 448 -16.43 4.36 -1.79
CA TYR A 448 -16.73 5.72 -2.21
C TYR A 448 -17.05 6.68 -1.08
N PHE A 449 -17.36 6.17 0.11
CA PHE A 449 -17.58 6.99 1.30
C PHE A 449 -17.00 6.31 2.53
N PHE A 450 -16.12 7.02 3.21
CA PHE A 450 -15.53 6.57 4.47
C PHE A 450 -15.16 7.76 5.36
N THR A 451 -15.12 7.50 6.66
CA THR A 451 -14.81 8.51 7.67
C THR A 451 -14.03 7.89 8.81
N ASP A 452 -13.20 8.68 9.44
CA ASP A 452 -12.53 8.35 10.69
C ASP A 452 -12.63 9.53 11.68
N ALA A 453 -12.61 9.21 12.96
CA ALA A 453 -12.51 10.22 14.01
C ALA A 453 -11.67 9.68 15.18
N ASP A 454 -10.98 10.59 15.86
CA ASP A 454 -10.14 10.28 17.01
C ASP A 454 -10.33 11.27 18.15
N ILE A 455 -10.17 10.76 19.38
CA ILE A 455 -10.12 11.57 20.60
C ILE A 455 -8.90 11.11 21.40
N THR A 456 -8.06 12.04 21.77
CA THR A 456 -6.89 11.79 22.64
C THR A 456 -6.97 12.67 23.88
N PHE A 457 -6.95 12.05 25.05
CA PHE A 457 -6.73 12.73 26.32
C PHE A 457 -5.34 12.41 26.83
N THR A 458 -4.59 13.44 27.24
CA THR A 458 -3.25 13.29 27.81
C THR A 458 -3.17 14.02 29.15
N TRP A 459 -2.89 13.30 30.22
CA TRP A 459 -2.55 13.84 31.52
C TRP A 459 -1.04 13.92 31.64
N ASN A 460 -0.52 15.14 31.52
CA ASN A 460 0.90 15.41 31.70
C ASN A 460 1.26 15.32 33.19
N ASP A 461 2.48 14.90 33.48
CA ASP A 461 3.00 14.72 34.84
C ASP A 461 2.11 13.81 35.73
N PHE A 462 1.44 12.82 35.14
CA PHE A 462 0.52 11.91 35.85
C PHE A 462 1.25 11.12 36.94
N MET A 463 0.79 11.26 38.19
CA MET A 463 1.39 10.73 39.40
C MET A 463 2.80 11.25 39.73
N LYS A 464 3.63 11.57 38.72
CA LYS A 464 5.00 12.04 38.90
C LYS A 464 5.42 12.87 37.70
N LYS A 465 6.21 13.93 37.94
CA LYS A 465 6.79 14.79 36.89
C LYS A 465 7.57 13.96 35.85
N GLY A 466 7.31 14.23 34.58
CA GLY A 466 7.87 13.50 33.43
C GLY A 466 7.21 12.16 33.13
N ASN A 467 6.04 11.89 33.71
CA ASN A 467 5.21 10.75 33.35
C ASN A 467 3.90 11.25 32.73
N ASP A 468 3.54 10.73 31.57
CA ASP A 468 2.31 11.11 30.88
C ASP A 468 1.42 9.90 30.67
N LEU A 469 0.13 10.06 30.92
CA LEU A 469 -0.88 9.05 30.65
C LEU A 469 -1.79 9.56 29.53
N SER A 470 -1.90 8.78 28.44
CA SER A 470 -2.80 9.11 27.34
C SER A 470 -3.83 8.01 27.12
N VAL A 471 -5.08 8.42 26.94
CA VAL A 471 -6.17 7.56 26.47
C VAL A 471 -6.52 8.01 25.07
N ILE A 472 -6.49 7.09 24.14
CA ILE A 472 -6.76 7.31 22.71
C ILE A 472 -7.97 6.46 22.34
N TYR A 473 -8.95 7.08 21.76
CA TYR A 473 -10.06 6.43 21.08
C TYR A 473 -10.02 6.83 19.61
N ASP A 474 -10.16 5.86 18.72
CA ASP A 474 -10.37 6.09 17.30
C ASP A 474 -11.46 5.18 16.75
N ASN A 475 -12.10 5.64 15.70
CA ASN A 475 -13.07 4.85 14.96
C ASN A 475 -12.87 5.01 13.46
N TYR A 476 -13.39 4.04 12.73
CA TYR A 476 -13.37 4.02 11.28
C TYR A 476 -14.71 3.51 10.76
N TYR A 477 -15.35 4.28 9.89
CA TYR A 477 -16.57 3.90 9.19
C TYR A 477 -16.30 3.78 7.70
N LEU A 478 -16.71 2.65 7.11
CA LEU A 478 -16.69 2.36 5.70
C LEU A 478 -18.12 2.08 5.23
N HIS A 479 -18.60 2.85 4.27
CA HIS A 479 -19.91 2.61 3.69
C HIS A 479 -19.87 1.45 2.70
N LYS A 480 -20.92 0.66 2.64
CA LYS A 480 -21.06 -0.51 1.77
C LYS A 480 -20.79 -0.19 0.30
N PHE A 481 -20.18 -1.10 -0.41
CA PHE A 481 -19.92 -1.01 -1.84
C PHE A 481 -19.96 -2.40 -2.49
N TYR A 482 -20.18 -2.42 -3.81
CA TYR A 482 -20.22 -3.69 -4.55
C TYR A 482 -18.86 -4.00 -5.14
N TYR A 483 -18.45 -5.26 -5.12
CA TYR A 483 -17.22 -5.72 -5.79
C TYR A 483 -17.48 -6.26 -7.22
N TYR A 484 -18.74 -6.30 -7.67
CA TYR A 484 -19.15 -6.42 -9.07
C TYR A 484 -20.03 -5.24 -9.46
N SER A 485 -20.20 -5.00 -10.78
CA SER A 485 -21.13 -3.97 -11.26
C SER A 485 -22.55 -4.26 -10.79
N SER A 486 -23.20 -3.29 -10.18
CA SER A 486 -24.55 -3.40 -9.65
C SER A 486 -25.64 -3.61 -10.71
N ARG A 487 -25.35 -3.33 -11.99
CA ARG A 487 -26.29 -3.52 -13.12
C ARG A 487 -26.08 -4.84 -13.87
N ILE A 488 -24.84 -5.29 -13.98
CA ILE A 488 -24.48 -6.50 -14.73
C ILE A 488 -24.53 -7.72 -13.82
N GLY A 489 -24.29 -7.52 -12.54
CA GLY A 489 -24.48 -8.53 -11.50
C GLY A 489 -25.86 -8.41 -10.86
N THR A 490 -26.16 -9.34 -10.00
CA THR A 490 -27.34 -9.25 -9.15
C THR A 490 -27.08 -8.27 -8.01
N ASN A 491 -28.06 -7.43 -7.65
CA ASN A 491 -28.05 -6.65 -6.40
C ASN A 491 -28.14 -7.55 -5.16
N LYS A 492 -27.44 -8.70 -5.16
CA LYS A 492 -27.44 -9.62 -4.06
C LYS A 492 -26.38 -9.23 -3.05
N ASP A 493 -26.71 -9.37 -1.78
CA ASP A 493 -25.80 -9.06 -0.67
C ASP A 493 -24.49 -9.85 -0.72
N GLU A 494 -24.47 -11.00 -1.38
CA GLU A 494 -23.28 -11.83 -1.59
C GLU A 494 -22.16 -11.15 -2.40
N PHE A 495 -22.48 -10.10 -3.18
CA PHE A 495 -21.52 -9.34 -3.98
C PHE A 495 -21.25 -7.96 -3.42
N MET A 496 -21.56 -7.75 -2.17
CA MET A 496 -21.44 -6.49 -1.48
C MET A 496 -20.51 -6.62 -0.26
N VAL A 497 -19.58 -5.71 -0.14
CA VAL A 497 -18.89 -5.46 1.13
C VAL A 497 -19.82 -4.62 2.00
N PRO A 498 -20.25 -5.09 3.19
CA PRO A 498 -21.23 -4.39 4.02
C PRO A 498 -20.66 -3.11 4.65
N ASN A 499 -21.54 -2.32 5.28
CA ASN A 499 -21.08 -1.23 6.14
C ASN A 499 -20.22 -1.80 7.27
N GLN A 500 -19.15 -1.08 7.62
CA GLN A 500 -18.26 -1.46 8.70
C GLN A 500 -18.03 -0.26 9.60
N PHE A 501 -18.16 -0.43 10.91
CA PHE A 501 -17.91 0.63 11.88
C PHE A 501 -17.11 0.08 13.07
N SER A 502 -15.80 0.20 12.99
CA SER A 502 -14.89 -0.30 14.02
C SER A 502 -14.48 0.80 14.99
N HIS A 503 -14.26 0.41 16.24
CA HIS A 503 -13.85 1.28 17.33
C HIS A 503 -12.62 0.69 18.01
N ASN A 504 -11.61 1.53 18.27
CA ASN A 504 -10.38 1.13 18.94
C ASN A 504 -10.14 2.01 20.15
N VAL A 505 -9.52 1.43 21.18
CA VAL A 505 -9.10 2.15 22.38
C VAL A 505 -7.67 1.77 22.72
N ALA A 506 -6.85 2.75 23.04
CA ALA A 506 -5.50 2.53 23.54
C ALA A 506 -5.22 3.36 24.79
N LEU A 507 -4.50 2.75 25.73
CA LEU A 507 -3.97 3.38 26.94
C LEU A 507 -2.44 3.37 26.83
N ASN A 508 -1.82 4.55 26.84
CA ASN A 508 -0.38 4.70 26.78
C ASN A 508 0.13 5.37 28.05
N TYR A 509 1.08 4.74 28.73
CA TYR A 509 1.75 5.31 29.89
C TYR A 509 3.23 5.49 29.61
N SER A 510 3.64 6.75 29.51
CA SER A 510 5.01 7.20 29.26
C SER A 510 5.67 7.57 30.60
N LEU A 511 6.84 7.04 30.87
CA LEU A 511 7.57 7.19 32.12
C LEU A 511 8.93 7.83 31.86
N LYS A 512 9.38 8.67 32.79
CA LYS A 512 10.69 9.32 32.78
C LYS A 512 10.97 10.03 31.44
N ASN A 513 10.10 10.97 31.07
CA ASN A 513 10.17 11.73 29.82
C ASN A 513 10.25 10.83 28.57
N GLY A 514 9.43 9.76 28.52
CA GLY A 514 9.35 8.86 27.38
C GLY A 514 10.41 7.74 27.32
N ARG A 515 11.25 7.61 28.36
CA ARG A 515 12.27 6.56 28.42
C ARG A 515 11.67 5.15 28.44
N TYR A 516 10.56 4.99 29.15
CA TYR A 516 9.78 3.74 29.19
C TYR A 516 8.36 4.06 28.75
N ASN A 517 7.82 3.29 27.82
CA ASN A 517 6.44 3.44 27.38
C ASN A 517 5.75 2.08 27.48
N LEU A 518 4.61 2.05 28.15
CA LEU A 518 3.70 0.91 28.23
C LEU A 518 2.43 1.25 27.48
N SER A 519 1.96 0.34 26.64
CA SER A 519 0.74 0.54 25.85
C SER A 519 -0.14 -0.69 25.96
N LEU A 520 -1.42 -0.48 26.19
CA LEU A 520 -2.48 -1.49 26.07
C LEU A 520 -3.44 -1.02 24.99
N GLU A 521 -3.77 -1.89 24.06
CA GLU A 521 -4.62 -1.57 22.92
C GLU A 521 -5.72 -2.64 22.79
N CYS A 522 -6.95 -2.19 22.59
CA CYS A 522 -8.06 -3.03 22.16
C CYS A 522 -8.55 -2.54 20.81
N ARG A 523 -8.40 -3.35 19.78
CA ARG A 523 -8.91 -3.09 18.44
C ARG A 523 -10.27 -3.72 18.28
N ASN A 524 -11.12 -3.02 17.50
CA ASN A 524 -12.47 -3.48 17.21
C ASN A 524 -13.20 -3.89 18.51
N ILE A 525 -13.30 -2.95 19.47
CA ILE A 525 -13.85 -3.22 20.82
C ILE A 525 -15.30 -3.71 20.79
N THR A 526 -16.06 -3.32 19.78
CA THR A 526 -17.45 -3.73 19.55
C THR A 526 -17.59 -5.11 18.93
N ASP A 527 -16.48 -5.72 18.50
CA ASP A 527 -16.43 -7.02 17.81
C ASP A 527 -17.26 -7.03 16.51
N GLU A 528 -17.18 -5.93 15.76
CA GLU A 528 -17.83 -5.77 14.47
C GLU A 528 -17.22 -6.71 13.43
N ASP A 529 -18.05 -7.29 12.56
CA ASP A 529 -17.59 -8.06 11.42
C ASP A 529 -16.94 -7.14 10.39
N LEU A 530 -15.63 -7.25 10.25
CA LEU A 530 -14.84 -6.47 9.30
C LEU A 530 -14.44 -7.32 8.10
N TYR A 531 -14.45 -6.70 6.92
CA TYR A 531 -14.16 -7.37 5.65
C TYR A 531 -13.10 -6.58 4.86
N ASP A 532 -12.38 -7.28 4.00
CA ASP A 532 -11.55 -6.65 2.99
C ASP A 532 -12.35 -6.32 1.72
N ASN A 533 -11.66 -5.88 0.68
CA ASN A 533 -12.26 -5.51 -0.61
C ASN A 533 -12.75 -6.71 -1.46
N PHE A 534 -12.52 -7.94 -1.02
CA PHE A 534 -13.08 -9.17 -1.59
C PHE A 534 -14.17 -9.79 -0.73
N SER A 535 -14.59 -9.08 0.32
CA SER A 535 -15.52 -9.59 1.33
C SER A 535 -14.95 -10.78 2.13
N LEU A 536 -13.63 -10.89 2.22
CA LEU A 536 -12.99 -11.82 3.14
C LEU A 536 -13.02 -11.22 4.55
N GLN A 537 -13.51 -12.00 5.52
CA GLN A 537 -13.65 -11.57 6.90
C GLN A 537 -12.27 -11.40 7.54
N LYS A 538 -12.08 -10.28 8.24
CA LYS A 538 -10.89 -9.94 9.03
C LYS A 538 -11.06 -10.36 10.49
N ALA A 539 -9.97 -10.20 11.25
CA ALA A 539 -10.00 -10.42 12.69
C ALA A 539 -11.05 -9.55 13.38
N GLY A 540 -11.82 -10.13 14.29
CA GLY A 540 -12.71 -9.46 15.22
C GLY A 540 -11.92 -8.69 16.29
N ARG A 541 -12.46 -8.64 17.53
CA ARG A 541 -11.82 -7.96 18.65
C ARG A 541 -10.46 -8.55 18.99
N ALA A 542 -9.45 -7.66 19.16
CA ALA A 542 -8.09 -8.08 19.45
C ALA A 542 -7.43 -7.16 20.49
N PHE A 543 -6.59 -7.76 21.37
CA PHE A 543 -5.90 -7.07 22.45
C PHE A 543 -4.39 -7.15 22.25
N TYR A 544 -3.69 -6.06 22.52
CA TYR A 544 -2.24 -5.98 22.43
C TYR A 544 -1.65 -5.25 23.62
N ALA A 545 -0.51 -5.73 24.10
CA ALA A 545 0.32 -5.05 25.08
C ALA A 545 1.70 -4.77 24.47
N LYS A 546 2.23 -3.57 24.69
CA LYS A 546 3.51 -3.12 24.13
C LYS A 546 4.37 -2.48 25.20
N VAL A 547 5.65 -2.82 25.20
CA VAL A 547 6.69 -2.19 26.01
C VAL A 547 7.74 -1.59 25.06
N ARG A 548 8.06 -0.31 25.23
CA ARG A 548 9.16 0.35 24.54
C ARG A 548 10.13 0.92 25.56
N ILE A 549 11.42 0.70 25.35
CA ILE A 549 12.51 1.22 26.18
C ILE A 549 13.44 2.01 25.29
N ALA A 550 13.71 3.27 25.60
CA ALA A 550 14.71 4.09 24.96
C ALA A 550 15.95 4.22 25.86
N LEU A 551 17.10 3.78 25.37
CA LEU A 551 18.37 3.83 26.09
C LEU A 551 19.29 4.83 25.39
N GLY A 552 19.92 5.74 26.16
CA GLY A 552 20.88 6.73 25.65
C GLY A 552 20.23 8.02 25.14
N GLY A 553 20.97 9.14 25.30
CA GLY A 553 20.55 10.51 24.97
C GLY A 553 19.70 11.17 26.05
N GLU A 554 19.98 12.41 26.39
CA GLU A 554 18.98 13.28 27.01
C GLU A 554 17.88 13.49 25.93
N MET A 555 16.65 13.06 26.22
CA MET A 555 15.51 13.48 25.44
C MET A 555 15.10 14.85 25.98
N ASP A 556 15.57 15.91 25.29
CA ASP A 556 15.15 17.28 25.51
C ASP A 556 13.68 17.50 25.17
#